data_f40b16815695aa4228f3ab522356de69
#
_entry.id   f40b16815695aa4228f3ab522356de69
#
_cell.length_a   1.000
_cell.length_b   1.000
_cell.length_c   1.000
_cell.angle_alpha   90.00
_cell.angle_beta   90.00
_cell.angle_gamma   90.00
#
_symmetry.space_group_name_H-M   'P 1'
#
loop_
_entity.id
_entity.type
_entity.pdbx_description
1 polymer ?
#
loop_
_entity_poly.entity_id
_entity_poly.type
_entity_poly.pdbx_seq_one_letter_code
_entity_poly.pdbx_strand_id
1 'polypeptide(L)'
;MKKYLFTFIVISFLLTGCSSKTEVQETTINNPYEISIDNEILSYYGNKDNIPKSFDVLDISTSNLQNDSNNVLVNNENSIRCISVTNKDVITYNQISVGDKISLIEDTFAYEYKIDNKYMVIFNGTIEEDPTNQNKQDGWLWINYITDGSQITKIQIYDVKFGREMR
;
A
#
# COMPACT_ATOMS: atom_id res chain seq x y z
N MET A 1 -24.13 36.08 71.21
CA MET A 1 -23.27 36.17 69.97
C MET A 1 -23.31 34.85 69.24
N LYS A 2 -24.10 34.76 68.16
CA LYS A 2 -24.21 33.54 67.31
C LYS A 2 -23.36 33.75 66.11
N LYS A 3 -22.32 32.91 65.92
CA LYS A 3 -21.45 32.87 64.73
C LYS A 3 -22.13 32.00 63.66
N TYR A 4 -22.51 32.59 62.57
CA TYR A 4 -22.97 31.84 61.35
C TYR A 4 -21.77 31.42 60.57
N LEU A 5 -21.59 30.10 60.50
CA LEU A 5 -20.60 29.46 59.65
C LEU A 5 -21.20 29.29 58.23
N PHE A 6 -20.72 30.07 57.26
CA PHE A 6 -21.12 29.95 55.89
C PHE A 6 -20.28 28.83 55.22
N THR A 7 -20.92 27.69 54.98
CA THR A 7 -20.30 26.60 54.26
C THR A 7 -20.49 26.86 52.78
N PHE A 8 -19.42 27.24 52.08
CA PHE A 8 -19.40 27.34 50.63
C PHE A 8 -19.25 25.93 50.02
N ILE A 9 -20.31 25.38 49.45
CA ILE A 9 -20.25 24.16 48.64
C ILE A 9 -19.82 24.56 47.25
N VAL A 10 -18.56 24.33 46.94
CA VAL A 10 -18.03 24.41 45.56
C VAL A 10 -18.43 23.15 44.83
N ILE A 11 -19.47 23.23 43.99
CA ILE A 11 -19.84 22.16 43.07
C ILE A 11 -18.89 22.23 41.88
N SER A 12 -17.83 21.42 41.92
CA SER A 12 -16.95 21.20 40.75
C SER A 12 -17.67 20.34 39.75
N PHE A 13 -18.23 20.94 38.72
CA PHE A 13 -18.67 20.23 37.51
C PHE A 13 -17.42 19.70 36.77
N LEU A 14 -17.10 18.47 37.05
CA LEU A 14 -16.18 17.71 36.20
C LEU A 14 -16.91 17.43 34.87
N LEU A 15 -16.73 18.31 33.91
CA LEU A 15 -17.04 18.02 32.51
C LEU A 15 -16.01 16.98 32.04
N THR A 16 -16.29 15.71 32.28
CA THR A 16 -15.63 14.62 31.57
C THR A 16 -16.14 14.65 30.13
N GLY A 17 -15.50 15.48 29.33
CA GLY A 17 -15.63 15.41 27.90
C GLY A 17 -15.06 14.05 27.46
N CYS A 18 -15.96 13.08 27.26
CA CYS A 18 -15.64 11.84 26.56
C CYS A 18 -15.41 12.21 25.09
N SER A 19 -14.19 12.66 24.80
CA SER A 19 -13.70 12.69 23.41
C SER A 19 -13.53 11.23 23.03
N SER A 20 -14.55 10.65 22.38
CA SER A 20 -14.40 9.41 21.66
C SER A 20 -13.43 9.70 20.51
N LYS A 21 -12.13 9.53 20.77
CA LYS A 21 -11.18 9.29 19.70
C LYS A 21 -11.68 8.03 19.03
N THR A 22 -12.28 8.18 17.86
CA THR A 22 -12.42 7.06 16.93
C THR A 22 -10.97 6.64 16.69
N GLU A 23 -10.53 5.55 17.29
CA GLU A 23 -9.30 4.87 16.89
C GLU A 23 -9.56 4.48 15.43
N VAL A 24 -8.94 5.23 14.52
CA VAL A 24 -8.81 4.80 13.13
C VAL A 24 -7.95 3.55 13.23
N GLN A 25 -8.57 2.40 13.08
CA GLN A 25 -7.87 1.13 13.07
C GLN A 25 -7.00 1.16 11.81
N GLU A 26 -5.71 1.41 12.00
CA GLU A 26 -4.75 1.47 10.91
C GLU A 26 -4.68 0.08 10.29
N THR A 27 -5.11 -0.02 9.03
CA THR A 27 -5.15 -1.28 8.30
C THR A 27 -3.72 -1.72 8.03
N THR A 28 -3.27 -2.80 8.66
CA THR A 28 -1.93 -3.34 8.46
C THR A 28 -1.92 -4.31 7.29
N ILE A 29 -1.11 -4.05 6.27
CA ILE A 29 -0.93 -4.91 5.10
C ILE A 29 0.29 -5.80 5.29
N ASN A 30 0.05 -7.09 5.56
CA ASN A 30 1.08 -8.10 5.77
C ASN A 30 1.16 -9.13 4.62
N ASN A 31 0.35 -8.95 3.59
CA ASN A 31 0.32 -9.80 2.41
C ASN A 31 0.86 -9.01 1.21
N PRO A 32 1.94 -9.45 0.53
CA PRO A 32 2.51 -8.73 -0.60
C PRO A 32 1.58 -8.64 -1.82
N TYR A 33 0.52 -9.44 -1.85
CA TYR A 33 -0.51 -9.42 -2.90
C TYR A 33 -1.66 -8.43 -2.63
N GLU A 34 -1.58 -7.67 -1.54
CA GLU A 34 -2.65 -6.77 -1.11
C GLU A 34 -2.15 -5.34 -0.96
N ILE A 35 -3.06 -4.41 -1.20
CA ILE A 35 -2.91 -2.99 -0.88
C ILE A 35 -4.15 -2.51 -0.14
N SER A 36 -4.03 -1.46 0.64
CA SER A 36 -5.15 -0.76 1.26
C SER A 36 -5.24 0.67 0.74
N ILE A 37 -6.46 1.09 0.43
CA ILE A 37 -6.81 2.47 0.13
C ILE A 37 -8.18 2.75 0.75
N ASP A 38 -8.33 3.87 1.44
CA ASP A 38 -9.59 4.28 2.10
C ASP A 38 -10.20 3.18 2.99
N ASN A 39 -9.35 2.36 3.65
CA ASN A 39 -9.71 1.15 4.42
C ASN A 39 -10.34 0.02 3.59
N GLU A 40 -10.32 0.09 2.29
CA GLU A 40 -10.66 -1.02 1.40
C GLU A 40 -9.40 -1.77 0.99
N ILE A 41 -9.48 -3.11 0.92
CA ILE A 41 -8.37 -3.96 0.51
C ILE A 41 -8.58 -4.39 -0.94
N LEU A 42 -7.60 -4.11 -1.79
CA LEU A 42 -7.49 -4.66 -3.14
C LEU A 42 -6.45 -5.76 -3.16
N SER A 43 -6.87 -6.97 -3.51
CA SER A 43 -5.96 -8.11 -3.71
C SER A 43 -5.59 -8.26 -5.18
N TYR A 44 -4.31 -8.55 -5.46
CA TYR A 44 -3.80 -8.83 -6.81
C TYR A 44 -4.56 -9.97 -7.52
N TYR A 45 -4.97 -10.99 -6.75
CA TYR A 45 -5.78 -12.11 -7.27
C TYR A 45 -7.28 -11.92 -7.02
N GLY A 46 -7.69 -10.69 -6.67
CA GLY A 46 -9.10 -10.37 -6.40
C GLY A 46 -9.93 -10.28 -7.68
N ASN A 47 -11.24 -10.16 -7.47
CA ASN A 47 -12.18 -9.92 -8.55
C ASN A 47 -12.10 -8.45 -8.96
N LYS A 48 -12.12 -8.17 -10.28
CA LYS A 48 -12.17 -6.80 -10.80
C LYS A 48 -13.37 -5.98 -10.26
N ASP A 49 -14.47 -6.65 -9.92
CA ASP A 49 -15.66 -5.99 -9.40
C ASP A 49 -15.45 -5.37 -8.00
N ASN A 50 -14.37 -5.77 -7.32
CA ASN A 50 -13.95 -5.25 -6.02
C ASN A 50 -12.86 -4.17 -6.12
N ILE A 51 -12.54 -3.69 -7.33
CA ILE A 51 -11.56 -2.62 -7.50
C ILE A 51 -12.15 -1.31 -6.96
N PRO A 52 -11.47 -0.63 -6.03
CA PRO A 52 -11.93 0.64 -5.49
C PRO A 52 -12.14 1.69 -6.60
N LYS A 53 -13.15 2.55 -6.45
CA LYS A 53 -13.47 3.59 -7.44
C LYS A 53 -12.38 4.64 -7.64
N SER A 54 -11.44 4.71 -6.72
CA SER A 54 -10.26 5.58 -6.79
C SER A 54 -9.19 5.07 -7.77
N PHE A 55 -9.38 3.86 -8.34
CA PHE A 55 -8.50 3.31 -9.37
C PHE A 55 -9.12 3.39 -10.75
N ASP A 56 -8.32 3.79 -11.73
CA ASP A 56 -8.65 3.65 -13.14
C ASP A 56 -8.45 2.18 -13.56
N VAL A 57 -9.50 1.55 -14.07
CA VAL A 57 -9.41 0.19 -14.61
C VAL A 57 -9.09 0.29 -16.10
N LEU A 58 -7.93 -0.21 -16.47
CA LEU A 58 -7.39 -0.13 -17.84
C LEU A 58 -7.25 -1.53 -18.44
N ASP A 59 -7.57 -1.64 -19.72
CA ASP A 59 -7.31 -2.86 -20.48
C ASP A 59 -5.81 -2.95 -20.83
N ILE A 60 -5.19 -4.10 -20.57
CA ILE A 60 -3.77 -4.33 -20.80
C ILE A 60 -3.36 -4.14 -22.27
N SER A 61 -4.27 -4.40 -23.20
CA SER A 61 -4.01 -4.30 -24.64
C SER A 61 -3.89 -2.86 -25.14
N THR A 62 -4.42 -1.90 -24.38
CA THR A 62 -4.53 -0.48 -24.79
C THR A 62 -3.73 0.47 -23.89
N SER A 63 -3.11 -0.04 -22.82
CA SER A 63 -2.63 0.82 -21.74
C SER A 63 -1.14 1.06 -21.80
N ASN A 64 -0.77 2.33 -21.64
CA ASN A 64 0.59 2.75 -21.36
C ASN A 64 0.77 2.88 -19.84
N LEU A 65 1.66 2.07 -19.24
CA LEU A 65 1.99 2.09 -17.81
C LEU A 65 2.61 3.41 -17.30
N GLN A 66 2.72 4.43 -18.15
CA GLN A 66 3.29 5.74 -17.81
C GLN A 66 2.30 6.73 -17.17
N ASN A 67 1.06 6.31 -16.95
CA ASN A 67 0.07 7.19 -16.31
C ASN A 67 0.48 7.51 -14.86
N ASP A 68 0.27 8.77 -14.48
CA ASP A 68 0.55 9.30 -13.14
C ASP A 68 -0.65 9.16 -12.18
N SER A 69 -1.58 8.25 -12.46
CA SER A 69 -2.73 7.94 -11.62
C SER A 69 -2.65 6.53 -11.03
N ASN A 70 -3.45 6.26 -10.00
CA ASN A 70 -3.68 4.90 -9.53
C ASN A 70 -4.43 4.14 -10.59
N ASN A 71 -3.90 3.01 -11.02
CA ASN A 71 -4.57 2.19 -12.03
C ASN A 71 -4.38 0.70 -11.77
N VAL A 72 -5.33 -0.07 -12.29
CA VAL A 72 -5.29 -1.53 -12.32
C VAL A 72 -5.42 -1.98 -13.76
N LEU A 73 -4.44 -2.75 -14.24
CA LEU A 73 -4.52 -3.36 -15.54
C LEU A 73 -5.15 -4.75 -15.44
N VAL A 74 -6.16 -4.97 -16.27
CA VAL A 74 -6.86 -6.25 -16.38
C VAL A 74 -6.70 -6.83 -17.78
N ASN A 75 -6.66 -8.15 -17.87
CA ASN A 75 -6.68 -8.85 -19.14
C ASN A 75 -8.12 -9.14 -19.62
N ASN A 76 -8.26 -9.77 -20.79
CA ASN A 76 -9.56 -10.12 -21.39
C ASN A 76 -10.41 -11.06 -20.51
N GLU A 77 -9.81 -11.75 -19.55
CA GLU A 77 -10.47 -12.62 -18.58
C GLU A 77 -10.84 -11.88 -17.30
N ASN A 78 -10.67 -10.55 -17.28
CA ASN A 78 -10.87 -9.68 -16.11
C ASN A 78 -9.95 -10.00 -14.90
N SER A 79 -8.83 -10.67 -15.15
CA SER A 79 -7.82 -10.90 -14.12
C SER A 79 -6.91 -9.69 -13.99
N ILE A 80 -6.62 -9.28 -12.76
CA ILE A 80 -5.68 -8.20 -12.46
C ILE A 80 -4.27 -8.66 -12.87
N ARG A 81 -3.57 -7.86 -13.66
CA ARG A 81 -2.22 -8.14 -14.16
C ARG A 81 -1.18 -7.14 -13.65
N CYS A 82 -1.61 -5.98 -13.24
CA CYS A 82 -0.76 -4.97 -12.62
C CYS A 82 -1.60 -4.04 -11.77
N ILE A 83 -1.08 -3.69 -10.60
CA ILE A 83 -1.59 -2.59 -9.77
C ILE A 83 -0.51 -1.53 -9.77
N SER A 84 -0.86 -0.31 -10.14
CA SER A 84 0.06 0.84 -10.14
C SER A 84 -0.48 1.94 -9.24
N VAL A 85 0.36 2.40 -8.32
CA VAL A 85 -0.01 3.34 -7.26
C VAL A 85 0.88 4.56 -7.31
N THR A 86 0.28 5.74 -7.32
CA THR A 86 0.96 7.05 -7.22
C THR A 86 0.45 7.89 -6.04
N ASN A 87 -0.64 7.46 -5.40
CA ASN A 87 -1.24 8.14 -4.26
C ASN A 87 -0.56 7.72 -2.94
N LYS A 88 -0.26 8.70 -2.10
CA LYS A 88 0.36 8.52 -0.78
C LYS A 88 -0.56 7.85 0.25
N ASP A 89 -1.88 7.90 0.03
CA ASP A 89 -2.87 7.30 0.93
C ASP A 89 -3.04 5.79 0.72
N VAL A 90 -2.32 5.22 -0.25
CA VAL A 90 -2.30 3.77 -0.50
C VAL A 90 -1.18 3.13 0.30
N ILE A 91 -1.54 2.16 1.13
CA ILE A 91 -0.62 1.37 1.93
C ILE A 91 -0.38 0.04 1.24
N THR A 92 0.88 -0.31 1.05
CA THR A 92 1.29 -1.59 0.46
C THR A 92 1.96 -2.49 1.51
N TYR A 93 2.55 -3.59 1.08
CA TYR A 93 3.24 -4.54 1.95
C TYR A 93 4.26 -3.85 2.87
N ASN A 94 4.29 -4.31 4.12
CA ASN A 94 5.12 -3.75 5.19
C ASN A 94 4.91 -2.24 5.44
N GLN A 95 3.69 -1.76 5.21
CA GLN A 95 3.26 -0.36 5.43
C GLN A 95 4.00 0.66 4.54
N ILE A 96 4.57 0.20 3.42
CA ILE A 96 5.28 1.09 2.50
C ILE A 96 4.29 1.83 1.61
N SER A 97 4.49 3.13 1.47
CA SER A 97 3.63 4.03 0.69
C SER A 97 4.44 4.91 -0.27
N VAL A 98 3.75 5.48 -1.24
CA VAL A 98 4.32 6.56 -2.06
C VAL A 98 4.63 7.77 -1.18
N GLY A 99 5.81 8.32 -1.33
CA GLY A 99 6.33 9.42 -0.51
C GLY A 99 7.26 8.97 0.62
N ASP A 100 7.33 7.66 0.92
CA ASP A 100 8.29 7.14 1.87
C ASP A 100 9.72 7.25 1.37
N LYS A 101 10.67 7.31 2.30
CA LYS A 101 12.10 7.36 2.00
C LYS A 101 12.59 6.03 1.44
N ILE A 102 13.54 6.08 0.53
CA ILE A 102 14.19 4.90 -0.05
C ILE A 102 14.80 4.00 1.03
N SER A 103 15.37 4.57 2.09
CA SER A 103 15.96 3.80 3.19
C SER A 103 14.98 2.81 3.83
N LEU A 104 13.67 3.09 3.78
CA LEU A 104 12.67 2.17 4.28
C LEU A 104 12.63 0.86 3.49
N ILE A 105 12.87 0.90 2.18
CA ILE A 105 12.97 -0.32 1.35
C ILE A 105 14.20 -1.12 1.76
N GLU A 106 15.36 -0.45 1.85
CA GLU A 106 16.65 -1.05 2.20
C GLU A 106 16.64 -1.66 3.62
N ASP A 107 15.93 -1.01 4.56
CA ASP A 107 15.81 -1.48 5.95
C ASP A 107 14.76 -2.62 6.10
N THR A 108 13.82 -2.75 5.15
CA THR A 108 12.68 -3.66 5.28
C THR A 108 12.93 -5.01 4.61
N PHE A 109 13.60 -5.01 3.45
CA PHE A 109 13.75 -6.22 2.63
C PHE A 109 15.16 -6.80 2.72
N ALA A 110 15.24 -8.12 2.86
CA ALA A 110 16.51 -8.86 2.84
C ALA A 110 17.08 -8.96 1.43
N TYR A 111 16.21 -8.94 0.42
CA TYR A 111 16.59 -9.04 -0.99
C TYR A 111 15.91 -7.96 -1.81
N GLU A 112 16.64 -6.93 -2.19
CA GLU A 112 16.21 -5.97 -3.20
C GLU A 112 17.19 -5.97 -4.38
N TYR A 113 16.67 -5.57 -5.54
CA TYR A 113 17.47 -5.37 -6.73
C TYR A 113 17.27 -3.97 -7.27
N LYS A 114 18.33 -3.20 -7.36
CA LYS A 114 18.31 -1.81 -7.82
C LYS A 114 18.77 -1.69 -9.26
N ILE A 115 17.92 -1.09 -10.10
CA ILE A 115 18.31 -0.64 -11.44
C ILE A 115 17.87 0.82 -11.57
N ASP A 116 18.83 1.73 -11.80
CA ASP A 116 18.57 3.17 -11.89
C ASP A 116 17.75 3.68 -10.69
N ASN A 117 16.56 4.19 -10.97
CA ASN A 117 15.62 4.73 -9.97
C ASN A 117 14.57 3.71 -9.51
N LYS A 118 14.81 2.41 -9.70
CA LYS A 118 13.86 1.35 -9.39
C LYS A 118 14.47 0.34 -8.43
N TYR A 119 13.73 0.04 -7.36
CA TYR A 119 13.98 -1.08 -6.47
C TYR A 119 12.96 -2.17 -6.74
N MET A 120 13.41 -3.40 -6.89
CA MET A 120 12.56 -4.56 -7.17
C MET A 120 12.67 -5.58 -6.04
N VAL A 121 11.55 -5.94 -5.47
CA VAL A 121 11.42 -7.02 -4.49
C VAL A 121 10.57 -8.13 -5.09
N ILE A 122 10.93 -9.38 -4.84
CA ILE A 122 10.28 -10.55 -5.42
C ILE A 122 9.80 -11.48 -4.32
N PHE A 123 8.60 -12.01 -4.49
CA PHE A 123 7.96 -12.93 -3.56
C PHE A 123 7.55 -14.23 -4.26
N ASN A 124 7.84 -15.34 -3.59
CA ASN A 124 7.29 -16.66 -3.89
C ASN A 124 6.14 -16.95 -2.91
N GLY A 125 4.93 -16.61 -3.27
CA GLY A 125 3.83 -16.56 -2.31
C GLY A 125 4.05 -15.42 -1.30
N THR A 126 4.32 -15.76 -0.03
CA THR A 126 4.62 -14.79 1.04
C THR A 126 6.10 -14.76 1.43
N ILE A 127 6.95 -15.56 0.77
CA ILE A 127 8.38 -15.65 1.05
C ILE A 127 9.11 -14.71 0.11
N GLU A 128 9.96 -13.83 0.67
CA GLU A 128 10.86 -13.00 -0.09
C GLU A 128 11.98 -13.85 -0.71
N GLU A 129 12.26 -13.61 -1.99
CA GLU A 129 13.24 -14.36 -2.77
C GLU A 129 14.31 -13.44 -3.35
N ASP A 130 15.52 -13.98 -3.52
CA ASP A 130 16.60 -13.29 -4.18
C ASP A 130 16.21 -12.88 -5.61
N PRO A 131 16.18 -11.57 -5.94
CA PRO A 131 15.81 -11.07 -7.26
C PRO A 131 16.70 -11.58 -8.40
N THR A 132 17.92 -12.02 -8.10
CA THR A 132 18.84 -12.59 -9.09
C THR A 132 18.56 -14.07 -9.39
N ASN A 133 17.65 -14.70 -8.65
CA ASN A 133 17.27 -16.10 -8.87
C ASN A 133 16.67 -16.26 -10.29
N GLN A 134 17.35 -17.07 -11.12
CA GLN A 134 16.93 -17.31 -12.50
C GLN A 134 15.75 -18.27 -12.63
N ASN A 135 15.43 -19.02 -11.57
CA ASN A 135 14.35 -20.01 -11.55
C ASN A 135 12.98 -19.42 -11.19
N LYS A 136 12.79 -18.12 -11.38
CA LYS A 136 11.52 -17.44 -11.11
C LYS A 136 10.38 -18.06 -11.90
N GLN A 137 9.31 -18.39 -11.20
CA GLN A 137 8.14 -19.03 -11.79
C GLN A 137 7.01 -18.01 -12.06
N ASP A 138 6.16 -18.35 -13.02
CA ASP A 138 4.93 -17.61 -13.22
C ASP A 138 4.09 -17.64 -11.93
N GLY A 139 3.45 -16.52 -11.59
CA GLY A 139 2.72 -16.36 -10.33
C GLY A 139 3.56 -15.84 -9.16
N TRP A 140 4.89 -15.81 -9.25
CA TRP A 140 5.67 -15.04 -8.29
C TRP A 140 5.40 -13.55 -8.48
N LEU A 141 5.32 -12.82 -7.37
CA LEU A 141 4.98 -11.40 -7.37
C LEU A 141 6.24 -10.54 -7.41
N TRP A 142 6.18 -9.49 -8.22
CA TRP A 142 7.17 -8.41 -8.22
C TRP A 142 6.53 -7.13 -7.69
N ILE A 143 7.22 -6.48 -6.76
CA ILE A 143 6.92 -5.12 -6.35
C ILE A 143 8.07 -4.23 -6.80
N ASN A 144 7.78 -3.24 -7.65
CA ASN A 144 8.71 -2.21 -8.05
C ASN A 144 8.40 -0.93 -7.31
N TYR A 145 9.37 -0.42 -6.58
CA TYR A 145 9.38 0.89 -5.99
C TYR A 145 10.16 1.84 -6.91
N ILE A 146 9.47 2.73 -7.60
CA ILE A 146 10.05 3.72 -8.50
C ILE A 146 10.29 4.98 -7.68
N THR A 147 11.49 5.58 -7.80
CA THR A 147 11.92 6.67 -6.92
C THR A 147 12.42 7.88 -7.72
N ASP A 148 12.48 9.05 -7.08
CA ASP A 148 13.15 10.25 -7.59
C ASP A 148 14.59 10.38 -7.12
N GLY A 149 15.12 9.36 -6.45
CA GLY A 149 16.44 9.35 -5.83
C GLY A 149 16.42 9.65 -4.32
N SER A 150 15.28 10.03 -3.74
CA SER A 150 15.11 10.29 -2.31
C SER A 150 13.87 9.62 -1.72
N GLN A 151 12.78 9.60 -2.48
CA GLN A 151 11.48 9.09 -2.07
C GLN A 151 10.87 8.20 -3.14
N ILE A 152 9.94 7.34 -2.71
CA ILE A 152 9.12 6.51 -3.59
C ILE A 152 8.10 7.42 -4.26
N THR A 153 8.05 7.40 -5.59
CA THR A 153 7.12 8.20 -6.39
C THR A 153 6.00 7.36 -7.00
N LYS A 154 6.24 6.05 -7.17
CA LYS A 154 5.28 5.10 -7.72
C LYS A 154 5.59 3.70 -7.21
N ILE A 155 4.54 2.90 -6.96
CA ILE A 155 4.66 1.49 -6.63
C ILE A 155 3.89 0.70 -7.69
N GLN A 156 4.51 -0.36 -8.23
CA GLN A 156 3.89 -1.25 -9.19
C GLN A 156 3.97 -2.70 -8.70
N ILE A 157 2.85 -3.40 -8.71
CA ILE A 157 2.73 -4.79 -8.29
C ILE A 157 2.25 -5.61 -9.47
N TYR A 158 3.01 -6.63 -9.86
CA TYR A 158 2.67 -7.53 -10.95
C TYR A 158 3.38 -8.88 -10.83
N ASP A 159 2.89 -9.92 -11.49
CA ASP A 159 3.54 -11.23 -11.49
C ASP A 159 4.70 -11.32 -12.50
N VAL A 160 5.55 -12.32 -12.32
CA VAL A 160 6.72 -12.60 -13.17
C VAL A 160 6.34 -12.80 -14.63
N LYS A 161 5.20 -13.47 -14.90
CA LYS A 161 4.72 -13.70 -16.27
C LYS A 161 4.44 -12.37 -16.97
N PHE A 162 3.66 -11.51 -16.33
CA PHE A 162 3.37 -10.17 -16.84
C PHE A 162 4.65 -9.35 -17.07
N GLY A 163 5.55 -9.37 -16.09
CA GLY A 163 6.83 -8.65 -16.22
C GLY A 163 7.72 -9.15 -17.37
N ARG A 164 7.58 -10.41 -17.80
CA ARG A 164 8.26 -10.95 -18.98
C ARG A 164 7.58 -10.53 -20.28
N GLU A 165 6.25 -10.44 -20.31
CA GLU A 165 5.46 -10.03 -21.47
C GLU A 165 5.64 -8.54 -21.81
N MET A 166 6.02 -7.72 -20.80
CA MET A 166 6.22 -6.27 -20.95
C MET A 166 7.64 -5.85 -21.37
N ARG A 167 8.56 -6.79 -21.56
CA ARG A 167 9.92 -6.56 -22.05
C ARG A 167 10.00 -6.71 -23.56
#